data_c7d8956386f397b34ee109bda7e31816
#
_entry.id   c7d8956386f397b34ee109bda7e31816
#
_cell.length_a   1.000
_cell.length_b   1.000
_cell.length_c   1.000
_cell.angle_alpha   90.00
_cell.angle_beta   90.00
_cell.angle_gamma   90.00
#
_symmetry.space_group_name_H-M   'P 1'
#
loop_
_entity.id
_entity.type
_entity.pdbx_description
1 polymer ?
#
loop_
_entity_poly.entity_id
_entity_poly.type
_entity_poly.pdbx_seq_one_letter_code
_entity_poly.pdbx_strand_id
1 'polypeptide(L)'
;MKVRAQSLGFLMATGTLVGVMAVASLGDPLWGGSDGGDQNPRGRHGASAQDPGVRRGPAGAGGTYAVLDGTDLKRDAADKAYYAAAENRFGEVDSVSGTIPGEQGVGLGPRFNGNSCAQCHAYPAVGGASPMVNPMVAGDFAHLDGATNPADLSGILRLHGPIREVRQVTDPLTGLSDGSVADLFTIQGRSDAPGATIAQLDFPRQLANGNLSFRIPTPLFGLGLVEFTSDAALRANLAATAPRRAALGIGGRFNYNGNTQTITRFGWKAQNQSLMMFAGEAYSVEQGVSNELFGSERFALDEDPTVMANSTFNGPLEDSTNIVLNGGTTGSASDVSSDTVNFAAFIRMLAPPVPATITASQLRGSHLFTLVGCQLCHSASLSTAKATFPAMSNATYHPYSDFAIHHMGAGLADGISQGVAGPDEFRTAPLWGVGKRTYFLHDGRTDDITRAIQAHAGNGSEANGVVRRFNQLPTEQQQSLVDFLRSL
;
A
#
# COMPACT_ATOMS: atom_id res chain seq x y z
N MET A 1 -1.80 -44.21 10.23
CA MET A 1 -0.40 -44.07 9.81
C MET A 1 0.01 -42.66 10.20
N LYS A 2 0.77 -42.52 11.31
CA LYS A 2 1.10 -41.23 11.90
C LYS A 2 2.32 -40.64 11.19
N VAL A 3 2.18 -39.49 10.54
CA VAL A 3 3.31 -38.72 10.01
C VAL A 3 3.75 -37.72 11.09
N ARG A 4 4.98 -37.90 11.56
CA ARG A 4 5.62 -36.95 12.49
C ARG A 4 6.14 -35.74 11.72
N ALA A 5 5.79 -34.56 12.17
CA ALA A 5 6.47 -33.32 11.80
C ALA A 5 7.86 -33.28 12.45
N GLN A 6 8.89 -33.10 11.67
CA GLN A 6 10.24 -32.80 12.15
C GLN A 6 10.44 -31.29 12.18
N SER A 7 10.61 -30.76 13.38
CA SER A 7 11.05 -29.39 13.60
C SER A 7 12.56 -29.30 13.33
N LEU A 8 12.96 -28.46 12.39
CA LEU A 8 14.37 -28.07 12.17
C LEU A 8 14.71 -26.95 13.15
N GLY A 9 15.50 -27.29 14.16
CA GLY A 9 16.06 -26.31 15.09
C GLY A 9 17.26 -25.60 14.45
N PHE A 10 17.23 -24.28 14.45
CA PHE A 10 18.37 -23.44 14.12
C PHE A 10 19.14 -23.10 15.38
N LEU A 11 20.42 -23.47 15.43
CA LEU A 11 21.34 -23.10 16.50
C LEU A 11 21.70 -21.62 16.38
N MET A 12 21.40 -20.84 17.39
CA MET A 12 21.89 -19.48 17.55
C MET A 12 23.17 -19.47 18.37
N ALA A 13 24.21 -18.87 17.81
CA ALA A 13 25.43 -18.54 18.55
C ALA A 13 25.20 -17.25 19.35
N THR A 14 25.39 -17.32 20.66
CA THR A 14 25.32 -16.20 21.58
C THR A 14 26.57 -15.32 21.50
N GLY A 15 26.38 -14.08 21.14
CA GLY A 15 27.38 -13.02 21.32
C GLY A 15 26.78 -11.88 22.14
N THR A 16 27.12 -11.83 23.42
CA THR A 16 26.70 -10.79 24.35
C THR A 16 27.53 -9.53 24.11
N LEU A 17 26.92 -8.45 23.68
CA LEU A 17 27.50 -7.10 23.81
C LEU A 17 26.47 -6.19 24.49
N VAL A 18 26.75 -5.87 25.75
CA VAL A 18 26.00 -4.89 26.53
C VAL A 18 26.47 -3.49 26.12
N GLY A 19 25.65 -2.79 25.38
CA GLY A 19 25.85 -1.37 25.10
C GLY A 19 24.65 -0.59 25.65
N VAL A 20 24.86 0.08 26.78
CA VAL A 20 23.88 1.03 27.33
C VAL A 20 23.84 2.25 26.40
N MET A 21 22.79 2.37 25.62
CA MET A 21 22.47 3.65 24.93
C MET A 21 21.40 4.38 25.73
N ALA A 22 21.75 5.59 26.14
CA ALA A 22 20.82 6.54 26.72
C ALA A 22 19.72 6.87 25.69
N VAL A 23 18.48 6.55 26.02
CA VAL A 23 17.32 6.97 25.25
C VAL A 23 17.08 8.44 25.53
N ALA A 24 17.50 9.31 24.60
CA ALA A 24 16.99 10.66 24.57
C ALA A 24 15.53 10.60 24.10
N SER A 25 14.62 10.99 24.98
CA SER A 25 13.21 11.15 24.67
C SER A 25 13.05 12.28 23.64
N LEU A 26 12.96 11.95 22.38
CA LEU A 26 12.46 12.85 21.35
C LEU A 26 10.93 12.71 21.30
N GLY A 27 10.26 13.56 22.05
CA GLY A 27 8.86 13.84 21.81
C GLY A 27 8.74 14.61 20.51
N ASP A 28 8.41 13.92 19.44
CA ASP A 28 8.04 14.56 18.18
C ASP A 28 6.53 14.76 18.16
N PRO A 29 6.06 15.99 18.02
CA PRO A 29 4.65 16.21 17.72
C PRO A 29 4.41 15.88 16.25
N LEU A 30 4.00 14.66 15.98
CA LEU A 30 3.39 14.29 14.71
C LEU A 30 2.14 15.18 14.53
N TRP A 31 2.23 16.22 13.69
CA TRP A 31 1.16 17.16 13.35
C TRP A 31 0.96 18.36 14.29
N GLY A 32 1.79 19.39 14.12
CA GLY A 32 1.46 20.74 14.49
C GLY A 32 1.00 21.54 13.28
N GLY A 33 -0.29 21.55 12.97
CA GLY A 33 -0.89 22.61 12.18
C GLY A 33 -1.03 23.82 13.10
N SER A 34 -0.15 24.82 12.99
CA SER A 34 -0.29 26.07 13.70
C SER A 34 -0.90 27.11 12.77
N ASP A 35 -2.18 27.39 12.95
CA ASP A 35 -2.68 28.73 12.71
C ASP A 35 -2.07 29.65 13.78
N GLY A 36 -1.16 30.46 13.37
CA GLY A 36 -0.49 31.41 14.26
C GLY A 36 0.40 32.33 13.45
N GLY A 37 -0.14 33.47 13.05
CA GLY A 37 0.64 34.52 12.43
C GLY A 37 1.74 34.97 13.36
N ASP A 38 2.98 34.84 12.95
CA ASP A 38 4.12 35.51 13.55
C ASP A 38 4.71 36.50 12.54
N GLN A 39 4.47 37.76 12.81
CA GLN A 39 5.11 38.89 12.13
C GLN A 39 6.50 39.08 12.74
N ASN A 40 7.52 38.59 12.09
CA ASN A 40 8.88 39.04 12.37
C ASN A 40 9.56 39.56 11.11
N PRO A 41 9.85 40.86 10.99
CA PRO A 41 10.52 41.41 9.84
C PRO A 41 12.02 41.38 10.07
N ARG A 42 12.75 40.59 9.29
CA ARG A 42 14.12 40.80 8.81
C ARG A 42 14.87 39.48 8.57
N GLY A 43 15.04 39.20 7.33
CA GLY A 43 15.96 38.20 6.82
C GLY A 43 15.46 37.75 5.45
N ARG A 44 16.06 38.22 4.35
CA ARG A 44 15.85 37.67 3.03
C ARG A 44 16.41 36.27 3.00
N HIS A 45 15.71 35.32 3.57
CA HIS A 45 15.88 33.93 3.21
C HIS A 45 15.21 33.76 1.85
N GLY A 46 15.97 33.32 0.85
CA GLY A 46 15.41 33.02 -0.47
C GLY A 46 14.21 32.11 -0.30
N ALA A 47 13.12 32.42 -1.02
CA ALA A 47 11.91 31.61 -0.95
C ALA A 47 12.27 30.15 -1.25
N SER A 48 11.83 29.22 -0.41
CA SER A 48 11.94 27.78 -0.66
C SER A 48 10.95 27.36 -1.74
N ALA A 49 11.23 26.29 -2.47
CA ALA A 49 10.26 25.68 -3.37
C ALA A 49 9.02 25.27 -2.56
N GLN A 50 7.85 25.51 -3.14
CA GLN A 50 6.57 25.21 -2.51
C GLN A 50 5.82 24.14 -3.31
N ASP A 51 5.18 23.21 -2.59
CA ASP A 51 4.26 22.28 -3.22
C ASP A 51 2.99 23.03 -3.67
N PRO A 52 2.64 23.02 -4.98
CA PRO A 52 1.44 23.69 -5.46
C PRO A 52 0.14 22.96 -5.05
N GLY A 53 0.25 21.85 -4.31
CA GLY A 53 -0.87 21.03 -3.91
C GLY A 53 -1.38 20.05 -4.97
N VAL A 54 -2.44 19.34 -4.65
CA VAL A 54 -3.03 18.33 -5.53
C VAL A 54 -3.40 18.94 -6.88
N ARG A 55 -2.95 18.31 -7.96
CA ARG A 55 -3.22 18.74 -9.32
C ARG A 55 -4.73 18.81 -9.60
N ARG A 56 -5.21 20.00 -9.93
CA ARG A 56 -6.58 20.22 -10.41
C ARG A 56 -6.69 19.84 -11.90
N GLY A 57 -7.88 19.53 -12.36
CA GLY A 57 -8.15 19.16 -13.73
C GLY A 57 -8.91 17.85 -13.85
N PRO A 58 -9.38 17.51 -15.06
CA PRO A 58 -10.17 16.33 -15.22
C PRO A 58 -9.45 15.17 -14.55
N ALA A 59 -10.20 14.48 -13.73
CA ALA A 59 -9.79 13.23 -13.15
C ALA A 59 -9.39 12.23 -14.25
N GLY A 60 -9.44 12.67 -15.48
CA GLY A 60 -9.18 11.94 -16.72
C GLY A 60 -8.01 11.06 -16.68
N ALA A 61 -7.21 11.22 -15.82
CA ALA A 61 -6.33 10.21 -15.72
C ALA A 61 -6.57 9.40 -14.46
N GLY A 62 -6.97 8.28 -14.57
CA GLY A 62 -7.30 7.37 -13.49
C GLY A 62 -8.73 7.52 -12.98
N GLY A 63 -9.53 8.37 -13.52
CA GLY A 63 -10.90 8.54 -13.07
C GLY A 63 -11.95 8.02 -14.05
N THR A 64 -11.58 7.79 -15.25
CA THR A 64 -12.33 6.95 -16.17
C THR A 64 -11.34 5.87 -16.55
N TYR A 65 -11.44 4.81 -15.85
CA TYR A 65 -10.79 3.61 -16.04
C TYR A 65 -10.88 3.22 -17.46
N ALA A 66 -10.00 3.76 -18.25
CA ALA A 66 -9.63 3.09 -19.43
C ALA A 66 -8.96 1.81 -18.91
N VAL A 67 -9.66 0.74 -18.93
CA VAL A 67 -9.08 -0.52 -19.29
C VAL A 67 -8.07 -0.19 -20.36
N LEU A 68 -6.82 -0.57 -20.18
CA LEU A 68 -5.70 -0.22 -21.01
C LEU A 68 -6.10 -0.13 -22.47
N ASP A 69 -6.15 1.07 -22.96
CA ASP A 69 -6.53 1.55 -24.24
C ASP A 69 -7.69 0.83 -24.96
N GLY A 70 -8.75 1.58 -25.17
CA GLY A 70 -9.93 1.13 -25.89
C GLY A 70 -9.72 0.55 -27.30
N THR A 71 -8.51 0.47 -27.83
CA THR A 71 -8.24 -0.21 -29.08
C THR A 71 -8.23 -1.72 -28.91
N ASP A 72 -7.73 -2.24 -27.81
CA ASP A 72 -7.65 -3.67 -27.58
C ASP A 72 -8.87 -4.23 -26.85
N LEU A 73 -9.57 -3.40 -26.10
CA LEU A 73 -10.86 -3.73 -25.52
C LEU A 73 -12.02 -3.59 -26.52
N LYS A 74 -11.77 -3.10 -27.69
CA LYS A 74 -12.67 -3.32 -28.82
C LYS A 74 -12.79 -4.79 -29.19
N ARG A 75 -11.90 -5.62 -28.71
CA ARG A 75 -11.92 -7.05 -29.01
C ARG A 75 -13.03 -7.75 -28.29
N ASP A 76 -13.41 -7.32 -27.08
CA ASP A 76 -14.35 -8.13 -26.35
C ASP A 76 -15.27 -7.31 -25.44
N ALA A 77 -16.56 -7.33 -25.76
CA ALA A 77 -17.58 -6.82 -24.85
C ALA A 77 -17.57 -7.61 -23.52
N ALA A 78 -17.08 -8.85 -23.54
CA ALA A 78 -16.95 -9.71 -22.37
C ALA A 78 -15.87 -9.19 -21.41
N ASP A 79 -14.70 -8.78 -21.89
CA ASP A 79 -13.62 -8.21 -21.04
C ASP A 79 -14.10 -6.94 -20.33
N LYS A 80 -14.87 -6.09 -21.03
CA LYS A 80 -15.45 -4.87 -20.42
C LYS A 80 -16.51 -5.20 -19.38
N ALA A 81 -17.35 -6.17 -19.66
CA ALA A 81 -18.37 -6.61 -18.72
C ALA A 81 -17.73 -7.23 -17.47
N TYR A 82 -16.69 -8.05 -17.68
CA TYR A 82 -15.94 -8.63 -16.56
C TYR A 82 -15.23 -7.57 -15.72
N TYR A 83 -14.57 -6.58 -16.36
CA TYR A 83 -13.97 -5.46 -15.64
C TYR A 83 -15.00 -4.72 -14.78
N ALA A 84 -16.15 -4.37 -15.36
CA ALA A 84 -17.20 -3.65 -14.63
C ALA A 84 -17.76 -4.48 -13.46
N ALA A 85 -17.94 -5.78 -13.64
CA ALA A 85 -18.37 -6.67 -12.57
C ALA A 85 -17.30 -6.79 -11.46
N ALA A 86 -16.02 -6.90 -11.85
CA ALA A 86 -14.90 -6.96 -10.92
C ALA A 86 -14.72 -5.62 -10.15
N GLU A 87 -14.99 -4.48 -10.81
CA GLU A 87 -15.01 -3.16 -10.14
C GLU A 87 -16.14 -3.08 -9.12
N ASN A 88 -17.32 -3.59 -9.46
CA ASN A 88 -18.45 -3.66 -8.52
C ASN A 88 -18.10 -4.53 -7.30
N ARG A 89 -17.46 -5.68 -7.51
CA ARG A 89 -16.98 -6.52 -6.40
C ARG A 89 -15.95 -5.79 -5.54
N PHE A 90 -15.01 -5.08 -6.14
CA PHE A 90 -14.03 -4.28 -5.40
C PHE A 90 -14.67 -3.15 -4.59
N GLY A 91 -15.82 -2.67 -5.01
CA GLY A 91 -16.63 -1.64 -4.32
C GLY A 91 -17.69 -2.22 -3.38
N GLU A 92 -17.85 -3.53 -3.30
CA GLU A 92 -18.81 -4.17 -2.41
C GLU A 92 -18.50 -3.84 -0.96
N VAL A 93 -19.54 -3.75 -0.16
CA VAL A 93 -19.46 -3.53 1.28
C VAL A 93 -19.85 -4.82 1.97
N ASP A 94 -18.91 -5.40 2.71
CA ASP A 94 -19.09 -6.70 3.35
C ASP A 94 -19.70 -6.56 4.75
N SER A 95 -20.51 -7.54 5.09
CA SER A 95 -20.99 -7.79 6.43
C SER A 95 -20.75 -9.25 6.81
N VAL A 96 -20.98 -9.63 8.04
CA VAL A 96 -20.80 -11.04 8.47
C VAL A 96 -21.77 -11.95 7.74
N SER A 97 -23.01 -11.52 7.56
CA SER A 97 -24.11 -12.36 7.06
C SER A 97 -24.61 -12.00 5.65
N GLY A 98 -24.21 -10.87 5.07
CA GLY A 98 -24.77 -10.34 3.84
C GLY A 98 -26.20 -9.81 3.95
N THR A 99 -26.75 -9.70 5.16
CA THR A 99 -28.16 -9.32 5.39
C THR A 99 -28.34 -7.89 5.83
N ILE A 100 -27.26 -7.16 6.05
CA ILE A 100 -27.31 -5.75 6.49
C ILE A 100 -27.62 -4.85 5.29
N PRO A 101 -28.62 -3.95 5.39
CA PRO A 101 -28.92 -3.03 4.31
C PRO A 101 -27.72 -2.14 3.93
N GLY A 102 -27.28 -2.23 2.66
CA GLY A 102 -26.10 -1.51 2.17
C GLY A 102 -24.78 -2.28 2.33
N GLU A 103 -24.78 -3.43 2.98
CA GLU A 103 -23.63 -4.30 3.22
C GLU A 103 -24.01 -5.73 2.80
N GLN A 104 -24.09 -5.97 1.47
CA GLN A 104 -24.55 -7.23 0.94
C GLN A 104 -23.45 -8.27 0.71
N GLY A 105 -22.18 -7.86 0.76
CA GLY A 105 -21.07 -8.79 0.78
C GLY A 105 -21.08 -9.63 2.06
N VAL A 106 -20.49 -10.81 1.98
CA VAL A 106 -20.53 -11.83 3.05
C VAL A 106 -19.11 -12.15 3.48
N GLY A 107 -18.95 -12.54 4.74
CA GLY A 107 -17.70 -13.08 5.25
C GLY A 107 -16.81 -12.04 5.94
N LEU A 108 -17.34 -10.84 6.25
CA LEU A 108 -16.58 -9.89 7.06
C LEU A 108 -16.08 -10.59 8.31
N GLY A 109 -14.78 -10.66 8.42
CA GLY A 109 -14.12 -11.47 9.42
C GLY A 109 -14.28 -10.97 10.85
N PRO A 110 -13.87 -11.78 11.83
CA PRO A 110 -13.98 -11.42 13.24
C PRO A 110 -13.22 -10.15 13.60
N ARG A 111 -12.15 -9.88 12.83
CA ARG A 111 -11.30 -8.68 12.93
C ARG A 111 -11.08 -8.10 11.56
N PHE A 112 -11.14 -6.78 11.45
CA PHE A 112 -11.01 -6.07 10.18
C PHE A 112 -10.55 -4.62 10.36
N ASN A 113 -10.08 -4.00 9.29
CA ASN A 113 -9.72 -2.57 9.23
C ASN A 113 -10.79 -1.75 8.51
N GLY A 114 -11.53 -2.37 7.61
CA GLY A 114 -12.64 -1.79 6.87
C GLY A 114 -13.46 -2.90 6.22
N ASN A 115 -14.59 -2.57 5.66
CA ASN A 115 -15.50 -3.53 5.06
C ASN A 115 -15.74 -3.31 3.55
N SER A 116 -14.85 -2.56 2.89
CA SER A 116 -14.83 -2.40 1.43
C SER A 116 -13.45 -1.94 0.96
N CYS A 117 -12.93 -2.56 -0.08
CA CYS A 117 -11.65 -2.17 -0.68
C CYS A 117 -11.68 -0.72 -1.21
N ALA A 118 -12.81 -0.34 -1.85
CA ALA A 118 -12.97 0.97 -2.47
C ALA A 118 -13.00 2.12 -1.46
N GLN A 119 -13.28 1.87 -0.19
CA GLN A 119 -13.29 2.91 0.85
C GLN A 119 -11.88 3.40 1.17
N CYS A 120 -10.90 2.50 1.19
CA CYS A 120 -9.50 2.82 1.45
C CYS A 120 -8.76 3.20 0.17
N HIS A 121 -9.04 2.52 -0.94
CA HIS A 121 -8.49 2.81 -2.26
C HIS A 121 -9.40 3.75 -3.05
N ALA A 122 -9.68 4.95 -2.49
CA ALA A 122 -10.74 5.85 -2.95
C ALA A 122 -10.26 7.02 -3.82
N TYR A 123 -9.01 7.48 -3.67
CA TYR A 123 -8.60 8.74 -4.28
C TYR A 123 -7.39 8.60 -5.23
N PRO A 124 -7.41 9.26 -6.40
CA PRO A 124 -8.44 10.18 -6.93
C PRO A 124 -9.69 9.47 -7.43
N ALA A 125 -9.75 8.18 -7.30
CA ALA A 125 -10.86 7.33 -7.69
C ALA A 125 -10.63 5.90 -7.20
N VAL A 126 -11.63 4.99 -7.35
CA VAL A 126 -11.55 3.58 -6.97
C VAL A 126 -10.28 2.93 -7.53
N GLY A 127 -9.54 2.20 -6.72
CA GLY A 127 -8.20 1.70 -7.02
C GLY A 127 -7.07 2.71 -6.73
N GLY A 128 -7.39 3.87 -6.19
CA GLY A 128 -6.41 4.90 -5.82
C GLY A 128 -5.73 4.64 -4.47
N ALA A 129 -5.43 5.73 -3.79
CA ALA A 129 -4.85 5.74 -2.44
C ALA A 129 -5.85 6.31 -1.43
N SER A 130 -5.36 6.61 -0.24
CA SER A 130 -6.15 7.23 0.83
C SER A 130 -6.86 8.51 0.35
N PRO A 131 -8.15 8.67 0.65
CA PRO A 131 -8.88 9.91 0.40
C PRO A 131 -8.40 11.03 1.32
N MET A 132 -8.80 12.28 1.00
CA MET A 132 -8.45 13.48 1.77
C MET A 132 -9.16 13.54 3.13
N VAL A 133 -10.35 12.99 3.20
CA VAL A 133 -11.14 12.84 4.42
C VAL A 133 -11.18 11.36 4.74
N ASN A 134 -10.79 11.02 5.97
CA ASN A 134 -10.77 9.65 6.41
C ASN A 134 -12.22 9.17 6.66
N PRO A 135 -12.76 8.26 5.84
CA PRO A 135 -14.13 7.80 6.00
C PRO A 135 -14.33 7.03 7.30
N MET A 136 -13.29 6.43 7.87
CA MET A 136 -13.34 5.73 9.16
C MET A 136 -13.67 6.67 10.33
N VAL A 137 -13.64 7.99 10.12
CA VAL A 137 -13.95 9.02 11.13
C VAL A 137 -15.10 9.90 10.69
N ALA A 138 -15.36 10.04 9.40
CA ALA A 138 -16.31 10.98 8.82
C ALA A 138 -17.80 10.65 9.07
N GLY A 139 -18.10 9.60 9.81
CA GLY A 139 -19.48 9.21 10.12
C GLY A 139 -20.08 8.17 9.16
N ASP A 140 -19.52 8.02 7.96
CA ASP A 140 -19.99 7.02 7.00
C ASP A 140 -19.54 5.59 7.41
N PHE A 141 -18.46 5.47 8.16
CA PHE A 141 -18.06 4.26 8.87
C PHE A 141 -18.73 4.07 10.24
N ALA A 142 -19.52 5.03 10.69
CA ALA A 142 -20.41 4.79 11.83
C ALA A 142 -21.42 3.67 11.54
N HIS A 143 -21.46 3.20 10.30
CA HIS A 143 -22.26 2.08 9.82
C HIS A 143 -21.55 0.72 9.86
N LEU A 144 -20.49 0.58 10.66
CA LEU A 144 -19.96 -0.75 10.98
C LEU A 144 -20.95 -1.60 11.81
N ASP A 145 -22.22 -1.25 11.74
CA ASP A 145 -23.37 -1.94 12.36
C ASP A 145 -23.10 -2.33 13.83
N GLY A 146 -22.52 -1.40 14.60
CA GLY A 146 -22.21 -1.62 16.00
C GLY A 146 -20.90 -2.36 16.28
N ALA A 147 -20.09 -2.64 15.28
CA ALA A 147 -18.77 -3.24 15.47
C ALA A 147 -17.95 -2.50 16.54
N THR A 148 -17.25 -3.24 17.36
CA THR A 148 -16.45 -2.67 18.45
C THR A 148 -15.26 -1.92 17.89
N ASN A 149 -15.19 -0.65 18.27
CA ASN A 149 -14.05 0.20 18.03
C ASN A 149 -13.33 0.41 19.38
N PRO A 150 -11.99 0.34 19.44
CA PRO A 150 -11.25 0.69 20.64
C PRO A 150 -11.62 2.12 21.07
N ALA A 151 -11.75 2.33 22.37
CA ALA A 151 -12.26 3.58 22.95
C ALA A 151 -11.47 4.83 22.55
N ASP A 152 -10.19 4.69 22.22
CA ASP A 152 -9.35 5.82 21.82
C ASP A 152 -8.41 5.48 20.67
N LEU A 153 -8.82 5.79 19.46
CA LEU A 153 -8.00 5.74 18.24
C LEU A 153 -7.52 7.15 17.81
N SER A 154 -7.63 8.17 18.65
CA SER A 154 -7.32 9.56 18.29
C SER A 154 -5.86 9.77 17.85
N GLY A 155 -4.94 8.91 18.32
CA GLY A 155 -3.55 8.86 17.85
C GLY A 155 -3.35 8.20 16.48
N ILE A 156 -4.33 7.45 16.01
CA ILE A 156 -4.27 6.63 14.81
C ILE A 156 -5.19 7.18 13.72
N LEU A 157 -6.45 7.41 14.05
CA LEU A 157 -7.49 7.89 13.15
C LEU A 157 -7.71 9.39 13.31
N ARG A 158 -7.78 10.12 12.21
CA ARG A 158 -8.08 11.56 12.17
C ARG A 158 -8.95 11.87 10.97
N LEU A 159 -9.92 12.75 11.13
CA LEU A 159 -10.87 13.16 10.07
C LEU A 159 -10.13 13.67 8.81
N HIS A 160 -9.15 14.53 9.01
CA HIS A 160 -8.29 15.07 7.93
C HIS A 160 -6.89 14.45 8.00
N GLY A 161 -6.84 13.12 7.97
CA GLY A 161 -5.63 12.34 7.98
C GLY A 161 -5.74 11.16 7.02
N PRO A 162 -4.63 10.50 6.70
CA PRO A 162 -4.67 9.33 5.85
C PRO A 162 -5.37 8.14 6.53
N ILE A 163 -6.02 7.31 5.73
CA ILE A 163 -6.33 5.95 6.13
C ILE A 163 -5.01 5.21 6.31
N ARG A 164 -4.92 4.42 7.37
CA ARG A 164 -3.72 3.68 7.72
C ARG A 164 -4.05 2.26 8.14
N GLU A 165 -3.38 1.30 7.53
CA GLU A 165 -3.16 -0.01 8.12
C GLU A 165 -2.20 0.16 9.30
N VAL A 166 -2.49 -0.51 10.40
CA VAL A 166 -1.65 -0.52 11.61
C VAL A 166 -0.95 -1.86 11.71
N ARG A 167 0.36 -1.85 11.94
CA ARG A 167 1.15 -3.07 12.14
C ARG A 167 1.86 -3.04 13.48
N GLN A 168 1.93 -4.19 14.14
CA GLN A 168 2.75 -4.39 15.32
C GLN A 168 4.20 -4.61 14.92
N VAL A 169 5.12 -3.87 15.53
CA VAL A 169 6.57 -4.03 15.28
C VAL A 169 7.07 -5.30 15.98
N THR A 170 6.62 -5.48 17.22
CA THR A 170 6.92 -6.66 18.03
C THR A 170 5.66 -7.24 18.63
N ASP A 171 5.61 -8.54 18.74
CA ASP A 171 4.59 -9.25 19.49
C ASP A 171 4.63 -8.83 20.97
N PRO A 172 3.55 -8.26 21.52
CA PRO A 172 3.52 -7.75 22.88
C PRO A 172 3.67 -8.85 23.96
N LEU A 173 3.45 -10.12 23.64
CA LEU A 173 3.58 -11.24 24.56
C LEU A 173 5.00 -11.79 24.59
N THR A 174 5.59 -11.99 23.41
CA THR A 174 6.90 -12.64 23.29
C THR A 174 8.05 -11.65 23.15
N GLY A 175 7.76 -10.41 22.77
CA GLY A 175 8.76 -9.38 22.45
C GLY A 175 9.53 -9.66 21.17
N LEU A 176 9.17 -10.68 20.40
CA LEU A 176 9.81 -11.00 19.13
C LEU A 176 9.29 -10.07 18.02
N SER A 177 10.09 -9.93 16.95
CA SER A 177 9.64 -9.21 15.76
C SER A 177 8.38 -9.85 15.19
N ASP A 178 7.36 -9.07 14.95
CA ASP A 178 6.05 -9.51 14.49
C ASP A 178 5.79 -9.03 13.05
N GLY A 179 5.37 -7.79 12.86
CA GLY A 179 4.99 -7.23 11.56
C GLY A 179 3.56 -7.58 11.13
N SER A 180 2.77 -8.22 11.99
CA SER A 180 1.36 -8.52 11.72
C SER A 180 0.51 -7.26 11.67
N VAL A 181 -0.61 -7.33 10.95
CA VAL A 181 -1.62 -6.26 10.95
C VAL A 181 -2.41 -6.31 12.24
N ALA A 182 -2.53 -5.17 12.89
CA ALA A 182 -3.40 -4.99 14.04
C ALA A 182 -4.73 -4.40 13.56
N ASP A 183 -5.78 -5.20 13.63
CA ASP A 183 -7.09 -4.84 13.11
C ASP A 183 -7.79 -3.81 14.01
N LEU A 184 -8.32 -2.74 13.40
CA LEU A 184 -8.90 -1.61 14.10
C LEU A 184 -10.27 -1.90 14.69
N PHE A 185 -11.00 -2.86 14.12
CA PHE A 185 -12.35 -3.21 14.49
C PHE A 185 -12.50 -4.71 14.72
N THR A 186 -13.54 -5.07 15.47
CA THR A 186 -14.00 -6.45 15.62
C THR A 186 -15.50 -6.51 15.34
N ILE A 187 -16.01 -7.68 14.98
CA ILE A 187 -17.46 -7.88 14.79
C ILE A 187 -18.26 -7.86 16.09
N GLN A 188 -17.62 -7.80 17.24
CA GLN A 188 -18.32 -7.68 18.52
C GLN A 188 -19.22 -6.47 18.53
N GLY A 189 -20.50 -6.66 18.87
CA GLY A 189 -21.50 -5.61 18.91
C GLY A 189 -22.31 -5.44 17.62
N ARG A 190 -21.89 -6.06 16.51
CA ARG A 190 -22.66 -6.05 15.26
C ARG A 190 -23.99 -6.79 15.41
N SER A 191 -25.02 -6.30 14.72
CA SER A 191 -26.35 -6.94 14.76
C SER A 191 -26.37 -8.32 14.08
N ASP A 192 -25.47 -8.54 13.09
CA ASP A 192 -25.32 -9.77 12.33
C ASP A 192 -24.30 -10.74 12.95
N ALA A 193 -23.73 -10.36 14.10
CA ALA A 193 -22.83 -11.22 14.91
C ALA A 193 -23.24 -11.26 16.40
N PRO A 194 -24.49 -11.60 16.72
CA PRO A 194 -24.99 -11.56 18.09
C PRO A 194 -24.23 -12.52 19.00
N GLY A 195 -23.66 -12.01 20.07
CA GLY A 195 -22.91 -12.82 21.05
C GLY A 195 -21.44 -12.99 20.74
N ALA A 196 -20.93 -12.41 19.68
CA ALA A 196 -19.48 -12.38 19.43
C ALA A 196 -18.76 -11.66 20.57
N THR A 197 -17.71 -12.31 21.10
CA THR A 197 -16.86 -11.73 22.16
C THR A 197 -15.41 -11.87 21.69
N ILE A 198 -14.81 -10.76 21.30
CA ILE A 198 -13.50 -10.73 20.68
C ILE A 198 -12.67 -9.66 21.38
N ALA A 199 -11.53 -10.03 21.93
CA ALA A 199 -10.62 -9.09 22.57
C ALA A 199 -10.06 -8.09 21.55
N GLN A 200 -9.79 -6.87 21.96
CA GLN A 200 -9.21 -5.83 21.12
C GLN A 200 -7.84 -5.43 21.65
N LEU A 201 -6.92 -5.12 20.74
CA LEU A 201 -5.60 -4.63 21.09
C LEU A 201 -5.70 -3.31 21.88
N ASP A 202 -4.90 -3.18 22.93
CA ASP A 202 -4.75 -1.89 23.63
C ASP A 202 -3.90 -0.93 22.79
N PHE A 203 -4.54 -0.31 21.77
CA PHE A 203 -3.87 0.59 20.84
C PHE A 203 -3.20 1.79 21.53
N PRO A 204 -3.82 2.48 22.53
CA PRO A 204 -3.14 3.56 23.22
C PRO A 204 -1.84 3.12 23.87
N ARG A 205 -1.84 1.96 24.51
CA ARG A 205 -0.65 1.38 25.15
C ARG A 205 0.43 1.01 24.13
N GLN A 206 0.04 0.36 23.04
CA GLN A 206 0.99 -0.04 21.99
C GLN A 206 1.58 1.20 21.30
N LEU A 207 0.78 2.24 21.06
CA LEU A 207 1.25 3.52 20.52
C LEU A 207 2.25 4.20 21.46
N ALA A 208 1.92 4.26 22.77
CA ALA A 208 2.82 4.84 23.77
C ALA A 208 4.14 4.07 23.91
N ASN A 209 4.12 2.76 23.66
CA ASN A 209 5.32 1.92 23.65
C ASN A 209 6.12 2.02 22.35
N GLY A 210 5.67 2.77 21.33
CA GLY A 210 6.29 2.82 20.01
C GLY A 210 6.23 1.48 19.25
N ASN A 211 5.27 0.63 19.58
CA ASN A 211 5.11 -0.71 18.99
C ASN A 211 4.17 -0.75 17.77
N LEU A 212 3.74 0.41 17.28
CA LEU A 212 2.88 0.50 16.11
C LEU A 212 3.61 1.17 14.96
N SER A 213 3.44 0.61 13.79
CA SER A 213 3.85 1.17 12.51
C SER A 213 2.64 1.36 11.61
N PHE A 214 2.74 2.28 10.66
CA PHE A 214 1.61 2.69 9.83
C PHE A 214 1.93 2.55 8.35
N ARG A 215 0.92 2.15 7.55
CA ARG A 215 1.01 2.12 6.10
C ARG A 215 -0.28 2.63 5.49
N ILE A 216 -0.15 3.48 4.47
CA ILE A 216 -1.30 3.95 3.69
C ILE A 216 -1.58 2.99 2.52
N PRO A 217 -2.83 2.95 2.00
CA PRO A 217 -3.16 2.17 0.82
C PRO A 217 -2.27 2.54 -0.38
N THR A 218 -1.68 1.55 -1.03
CA THR A 218 -0.89 1.76 -2.25
C THR A 218 -1.82 1.96 -3.44
N PRO A 219 -1.60 2.95 -4.33
CA PRO A 219 -2.37 3.03 -5.57
C PRO A 219 -2.21 1.78 -6.42
N LEU A 220 -3.32 1.31 -6.96
CA LEU A 220 -3.41 0.06 -7.73
C LEU A 220 -3.34 0.28 -9.25
N PHE A 221 -3.39 1.54 -9.69
CA PHE A 221 -3.37 1.91 -11.11
C PHE A 221 -2.15 1.35 -11.84
N GLY A 222 -2.37 0.72 -13.00
CA GLY A 222 -1.31 0.22 -13.87
C GLY A 222 -0.55 -1.01 -13.37
N LEU A 223 -0.96 -1.62 -12.26
CA LEU A 223 -0.23 -2.74 -11.67
C LEU A 223 -0.24 -3.99 -12.56
N GLY A 224 -1.18 -4.15 -13.49
CA GLY A 224 -1.14 -5.20 -14.50
C GLY A 224 0.10 -5.11 -15.39
N LEU A 225 0.53 -3.91 -15.79
CA LEU A 225 1.77 -3.72 -16.53
C LEU A 225 3.00 -4.15 -15.71
N VAL A 226 2.97 -3.87 -14.42
CA VAL A 226 4.03 -4.27 -13.49
C VAL A 226 4.08 -5.79 -13.36
N GLU A 227 2.91 -6.46 -13.26
CA GLU A 227 2.81 -7.92 -13.18
C GLU A 227 3.41 -8.61 -14.42
N PHE A 228 3.17 -8.07 -15.62
CA PHE A 228 3.69 -8.59 -16.88
C PHE A 228 5.13 -8.15 -17.21
N THR A 229 5.78 -7.37 -16.37
CA THR A 229 7.20 -7.06 -16.52
C THR A 229 8.05 -8.23 -16.06
N SER A 230 8.91 -8.76 -16.92
CA SER A 230 9.73 -9.92 -16.59
C SER A 230 10.81 -9.58 -15.54
N ASP A 231 11.22 -10.56 -14.76
CA ASP A 231 12.35 -10.46 -13.85
C ASP A 231 13.64 -10.05 -14.57
N ALA A 232 13.82 -10.54 -15.80
CA ALA A 232 14.97 -10.15 -16.63
C ALA A 232 14.97 -8.66 -16.96
N ALA A 233 13.80 -8.08 -17.27
CA ALA A 233 13.66 -6.66 -17.55
C ALA A 233 13.96 -5.81 -16.31
N LEU A 234 13.46 -6.22 -15.14
CA LEU A 234 13.75 -5.53 -13.86
C LEU A 234 15.25 -5.58 -13.54
N ARG A 235 15.88 -6.75 -13.65
CA ARG A 235 17.33 -6.89 -13.44
C ARG A 235 18.15 -6.06 -14.43
N ALA A 236 17.78 -6.06 -15.70
CA ALA A 236 18.46 -5.25 -16.74
C ALA A 236 18.33 -3.75 -16.46
N ASN A 237 17.15 -3.28 -16.05
CA ASN A 237 16.93 -1.89 -15.66
C ASN A 237 17.83 -1.48 -14.48
N LEU A 238 17.88 -2.30 -13.44
CA LEU A 238 18.73 -2.04 -12.28
C LEU A 238 20.22 -2.05 -12.66
N ALA A 239 20.65 -2.98 -13.50
CA ALA A 239 22.03 -3.10 -13.96
C ALA A 239 22.47 -1.93 -14.85
N ALA A 240 21.58 -1.41 -15.70
CA ALA A 240 21.87 -0.32 -16.64
C ALA A 240 22.35 0.98 -15.93
N THR A 241 21.91 1.20 -14.71
CA THR A 241 22.25 2.41 -13.92
C THR A 241 23.30 2.16 -12.83
N ALA A 242 23.81 0.93 -12.69
CA ALA A 242 24.68 0.51 -11.60
C ALA A 242 25.90 1.43 -11.36
N PRO A 243 26.69 1.86 -12.38
CA PRO A 243 27.83 2.74 -12.13
C PRO A 243 27.42 4.12 -11.59
N ARG A 244 26.30 4.67 -12.09
CA ARG A 244 25.79 5.98 -11.62
C ARG A 244 25.22 5.87 -10.22
N ARG A 245 24.54 4.75 -9.89
CA ARG A 245 24.03 4.48 -8.55
C ARG A 245 25.18 4.34 -7.55
N ALA A 246 26.19 3.53 -7.87
CA ALA A 246 27.38 3.35 -7.02
C ALA A 246 28.09 4.68 -6.70
N ALA A 247 28.18 5.59 -7.67
CA ALA A 247 28.79 6.91 -7.48
C ALA A 247 28.02 7.81 -6.48
N LEU A 248 26.75 7.48 -6.18
CA LEU A 248 25.93 8.20 -5.21
C LEU A 248 25.64 7.40 -3.94
N GLY A 249 26.22 6.21 -3.80
CA GLY A 249 25.97 5.31 -2.68
C GLY A 249 24.61 4.64 -2.72
N ILE A 250 24.00 4.53 -3.92
CA ILE A 250 22.71 3.88 -4.13
C ILE A 250 22.97 2.40 -4.44
N GLY A 251 22.45 1.51 -3.61
CA GLY A 251 22.48 0.06 -3.80
C GLY A 251 21.26 -0.42 -4.60
N GLY A 252 20.24 -0.78 -3.89
CA GLY A 252 19.01 -1.38 -4.40
C GLY A 252 19.14 -2.87 -4.68
N ARG A 253 18.12 -3.61 -4.33
CA ARG A 253 18.01 -5.05 -4.55
C ARG A 253 16.55 -5.46 -4.72
N PHE A 254 16.28 -6.69 -5.12
CA PHE A 254 14.91 -7.18 -5.21
C PHE A 254 14.56 -8.04 -4.00
N ASN A 255 13.28 -8.01 -3.65
CA ASN A 255 12.68 -9.01 -2.79
C ASN A 255 12.26 -10.22 -3.63
N TYR A 256 12.15 -11.39 -3.02
CA TYR A 256 11.94 -12.65 -3.72
C TYR A 256 10.87 -13.50 -3.03
N ASN A 257 10.13 -14.22 -3.85
CA ASN A 257 9.28 -15.29 -3.36
C ASN A 257 10.15 -16.46 -2.85
N GLY A 258 9.91 -16.88 -1.62
CA GLY A 258 10.72 -17.94 -0.99
C GLY A 258 10.68 -19.28 -1.68
N ASN A 259 9.58 -19.60 -2.37
CA ASN A 259 9.37 -20.89 -3.04
C ASN A 259 9.93 -20.90 -4.47
N THR A 260 9.61 -19.83 -5.24
CA THR A 260 9.90 -19.79 -6.69
C THR A 260 11.17 -19.03 -7.03
N GLN A 261 11.72 -18.26 -6.10
CA GLN A 261 12.86 -17.36 -6.30
C GLN A 261 12.62 -16.30 -7.41
N THR A 262 11.37 -16.04 -7.74
CA THR A 262 10.99 -14.94 -8.63
C THR A 262 10.95 -13.61 -7.87
N ILE A 263 11.19 -12.51 -8.58
CA ILE A 263 11.12 -11.17 -8.00
C ILE A 263 9.68 -10.87 -7.58
N THR A 264 9.52 -10.52 -6.32
CA THR A 264 8.27 -9.96 -5.80
C THR A 264 8.25 -8.44 -5.98
N ARG A 265 7.06 -7.84 -6.18
CA ARG A 265 6.99 -6.45 -6.64
C ARG A 265 5.79 -5.65 -6.15
N PHE A 266 4.85 -6.25 -5.40
CA PHE A 266 3.67 -5.59 -4.86
C PHE A 266 3.79 -5.42 -3.34
N GLY A 267 3.09 -4.41 -2.81
CA GLY A 267 3.20 -3.95 -1.43
C GLY A 267 4.39 -3.01 -1.18
N TRP A 268 4.41 -2.36 -0.03
CA TRP A 268 5.44 -1.38 0.33
C TRP A 268 6.85 -1.96 0.43
N LYS A 269 6.97 -3.24 0.76
CA LYS A 269 8.25 -3.97 0.84
C LYS A 269 8.45 -4.96 -0.31
N ALA A 270 7.67 -4.82 -1.39
CA ALA A 270 7.66 -5.75 -2.50
C ALA A 270 7.47 -7.20 -2.04
N GLN A 271 6.58 -7.47 -1.08
CA GLN A 271 6.42 -8.79 -0.48
C GLN A 271 5.61 -9.76 -1.35
N ASN A 272 4.74 -9.26 -2.24
CA ASN A 272 3.86 -10.09 -3.05
C ASN A 272 4.36 -10.25 -4.50
N GLN A 273 4.24 -11.49 -5.01
CA GLN A 273 4.69 -11.88 -6.34
C GLN A 273 3.67 -11.52 -7.43
N SER A 274 2.38 -11.67 -7.16
CA SER A 274 1.29 -11.51 -8.12
C SER A 274 0.16 -10.67 -7.54
N LEU A 275 -0.68 -10.14 -8.42
CA LEU A 275 -1.87 -9.41 -8.01
C LEU A 275 -2.89 -10.31 -7.32
N MET A 276 -2.91 -11.60 -7.67
CA MET A 276 -3.75 -12.60 -7.01
C MET A 276 -3.34 -12.77 -5.54
N MET A 277 -2.05 -12.96 -5.25
CA MET A 277 -1.54 -13.05 -3.88
C MET A 277 -1.76 -11.74 -3.11
N PHE A 278 -1.55 -10.61 -3.78
CA PHE A 278 -1.73 -9.30 -3.17
C PHE A 278 -3.19 -9.03 -2.80
N ALA A 279 -4.14 -9.39 -3.69
CA ALA A 279 -5.56 -9.25 -3.42
C ALA A 279 -6.03 -10.19 -2.30
N GLY A 280 -5.63 -11.46 -2.31
CA GLY A 280 -5.99 -12.43 -1.28
C GLY A 280 -5.40 -12.09 0.09
N GLU A 281 -4.13 -11.62 0.14
CA GLU A 281 -3.55 -11.10 1.38
C GLU A 281 -4.39 -9.92 1.91
N ALA A 282 -4.67 -8.93 1.05
CA ALA A 282 -5.42 -7.75 1.46
C ALA A 282 -6.83 -8.09 1.93
N TYR A 283 -7.52 -9.01 1.26
CA TYR A 283 -8.87 -9.41 1.65
C TYR A 283 -8.89 -10.05 3.04
N SER A 284 -7.93 -10.94 3.29
CA SER A 284 -7.75 -11.56 4.62
C SER A 284 -7.31 -10.54 5.69
N VAL A 285 -6.39 -9.60 5.36
CA VAL A 285 -5.81 -8.70 6.37
C VAL A 285 -6.69 -7.48 6.65
N GLU A 286 -7.40 -6.96 5.63
CA GLU A 286 -8.15 -5.70 5.76
C GLU A 286 -9.62 -5.94 6.10
N GLN A 287 -10.21 -7.01 5.60
CA GLN A 287 -11.62 -7.34 5.82
C GLN A 287 -11.81 -8.62 6.65
N GLY A 288 -10.73 -9.33 6.96
CA GLY A 288 -10.77 -10.56 7.74
C GLY A 288 -11.37 -11.76 7.01
N VAL A 289 -11.64 -11.66 5.70
CA VAL A 289 -12.28 -12.71 4.91
C VAL A 289 -11.30 -13.81 4.56
N SER A 290 -11.57 -15.04 5.02
CA SER A 290 -10.78 -16.20 4.63
C SER A 290 -11.04 -16.58 3.17
N ASN A 291 -9.97 -16.88 2.43
CA ASN A 291 -10.03 -17.12 1.00
C ASN A 291 -9.13 -18.27 0.56
N GLU A 292 -9.21 -18.66 -0.72
CA GLU A 292 -8.48 -19.82 -1.28
C GLU A 292 -6.95 -19.76 -1.06
N LEU A 293 -6.39 -18.57 -0.89
CA LEU A 293 -4.95 -18.37 -0.66
C LEU A 293 -4.62 -18.25 0.83
N PHE A 294 -5.55 -17.74 1.62
CA PHE A 294 -5.44 -17.49 3.04
C PHE A 294 -6.67 -18.09 3.74
N GLY A 295 -6.68 -19.42 3.84
CA GLY A 295 -7.84 -20.21 4.27
C GLY A 295 -8.04 -20.31 5.78
N SER A 296 -7.42 -19.46 6.58
CA SER A 296 -7.55 -19.47 8.04
C SER A 296 -7.98 -18.10 8.51
N GLU A 297 -8.90 -18.08 9.47
CA GLU A 297 -9.26 -16.89 10.20
C GLU A 297 -8.05 -16.27 10.90
N ARG A 298 -8.09 -14.96 11.04
CA ARG A 298 -7.05 -14.20 11.74
C ARG A 298 -7.37 -14.11 13.22
N PHE A 299 -6.39 -14.51 14.02
CA PHE A 299 -6.46 -14.44 15.49
C PHE A 299 -5.50 -13.38 16.00
N ALA A 300 -5.82 -12.76 17.14
CA ALA A 300 -4.79 -12.14 17.95
C ALA A 300 -3.97 -13.26 18.64
N LEU A 301 -2.69 -13.00 18.88
CA LEU A 301 -1.74 -13.97 19.42
C LEU A 301 -2.13 -14.49 20.81
N ASP A 302 -2.96 -13.74 21.55
CA ASP A 302 -3.48 -14.09 22.88
C ASP A 302 -4.87 -14.73 22.85
N GLU A 303 -5.45 -14.95 21.68
CA GLU A 303 -6.75 -15.60 21.54
C GLU A 303 -6.61 -17.11 21.42
N ASP A 304 -7.53 -17.83 22.08
CA ASP A 304 -7.68 -19.26 21.89
C ASP A 304 -8.27 -19.53 20.49
N PRO A 305 -7.50 -20.10 19.55
CA PRO A 305 -7.98 -20.37 18.18
C PRO A 305 -9.21 -21.29 18.17
N THR A 306 -9.48 -22.06 19.25
CA THR A 306 -10.66 -22.93 19.34
C THR A 306 -11.94 -22.14 19.57
N VAL A 307 -11.88 -20.96 20.16
CA VAL A 307 -13.04 -20.06 20.36
C VAL A 307 -13.52 -19.55 19.02
N MET A 308 -12.59 -19.16 18.15
CA MET A 308 -12.89 -18.66 16.82
C MET A 308 -13.33 -19.77 15.86
N ALA A 309 -12.64 -20.91 15.87
CA ALA A 309 -13.00 -22.07 15.05
C ALA A 309 -14.39 -22.65 15.37
N ASN A 310 -14.89 -22.38 16.58
CA ASN A 310 -16.24 -22.78 17.02
C ASN A 310 -17.26 -21.64 16.91
N SER A 311 -16.85 -20.44 16.43
CA SER A 311 -17.79 -19.36 16.22
C SER A 311 -18.70 -19.70 15.02
N THR A 312 -20.00 -19.53 15.20
CA THR A 312 -20.99 -19.75 14.14
C THR A 312 -20.95 -18.65 13.07
N PHE A 313 -20.07 -17.68 13.24
CA PHE A 313 -20.04 -16.47 12.42
C PHE A 313 -19.03 -16.54 11.30
N ASN A 314 -18.03 -17.40 11.39
CA ASN A 314 -16.99 -17.53 10.39
C ASN A 314 -16.65 -18.99 10.18
N GLY A 315 -17.12 -19.54 9.07
CA GLY A 315 -16.65 -20.83 8.57
C GLY A 315 -15.35 -20.66 7.80
N PRO A 316 -14.42 -21.60 7.84
CA PRO A 316 -13.23 -21.53 7.00
C PRO A 316 -13.63 -21.52 5.51
N LEU A 317 -12.93 -20.69 4.72
CA LEU A 317 -13.10 -20.50 3.29
C LEU A 317 -14.42 -19.80 2.92
N GLU A 318 -14.53 -18.54 3.36
CA GLU A 318 -15.69 -17.68 3.06
C GLU A 318 -15.72 -17.23 1.61
N ASP A 319 -14.56 -16.95 1.02
CA ASP A 319 -14.41 -16.61 -0.39
C ASP A 319 -13.77 -17.76 -1.18
N SER A 320 -14.52 -18.34 -2.12
CA SER A 320 -14.04 -19.43 -2.97
C SER A 320 -14.66 -19.42 -4.36
N THR A 321 -13.89 -19.90 -5.33
CA THR A 321 -14.40 -20.15 -6.68
C THR A 321 -15.44 -21.26 -6.65
N ASN A 322 -16.68 -20.93 -6.98
CA ASN A 322 -17.81 -21.82 -6.83
C ASN A 322 -18.42 -22.30 -8.17
N ILE A 323 -17.63 -23.04 -8.93
CA ILE A 323 -18.05 -23.62 -10.21
C ILE A 323 -19.21 -24.62 -10.03
N VAL A 324 -19.31 -25.25 -8.87
CA VAL A 324 -20.26 -26.37 -8.64
C VAL A 324 -21.59 -25.91 -8.04
N LEU A 325 -21.57 -24.92 -7.13
CA LEU A 325 -22.78 -24.52 -6.40
C LEU A 325 -23.71 -23.61 -7.20
N ASN A 326 -23.21 -22.87 -8.17
CA ASN A 326 -24.02 -22.02 -9.04
C ASN A 326 -24.59 -22.78 -10.27
N GLY A 327 -24.66 -24.11 -10.23
CA GLY A 327 -25.27 -24.91 -11.26
C GLY A 327 -24.55 -24.93 -12.62
N GLY A 328 -23.36 -24.41 -12.71
CA GLY A 328 -22.41 -24.60 -13.81
C GLY A 328 -22.77 -24.02 -15.18
N THR A 329 -23.92 -23.36 -15.35
CA THR A 329 -24.39 -23.05 -16.69
C THR A 329 -25.01 -21.66 -16.92
N THR A 330 -25.20 -20.84 -15.92
CA THR A 330 -25.94 -19.57 -16.07
C THR A 330 -25.32 -18.33 -15.51
N GLY A 331 -24.17 -18.41 -14.83
CA GLY A 331 -23.45 -17.25 -14.30
C GLY A 331 -22.41 -16.69 -15.28
N SER A 332 -22.10 -15.42 -15.16
CA SER A 332 -20.94 -14.81 -15.81
C SER A 332 -19.63 -15.31 -15.17
N ALA A 333 -18.48 -15.05 -15.80
CA ALA A 333 -17.18 -15.42 -15.24
C ALA A 333 -16.95 -14.79 -13.84
N SER A 334 -17.51 -13.60 -13.59
CA SER A 334 -17.44 -12.92 -12.29
C SER A 334 -18.31 -13.57 -11.22
N ASP A 335 -19.41 -14.22 -11.59
CA ASP A 335 -20.31 -14.84 -10.63
C ASP A 335 -19.81 -16.20 -10.11
N VAL A 336 -18.95 -16.85 -10.89
CA VAL A 336 -18.37 -18.15 -10.52
C VAL A 336 -16.98 -18.03 -9.91
N SER A 337 -16.30 -16.90 -10.12
CA SER A 337 -14.99 -16.62 -9.54
C SER A 337 -15.12 -16.14 -8.10
N SER A 338 -14.14 -16.47 -7.27
CA SER A 338 -13.99 -15.87 -5.94
C SER A 338 -13.79 -14.35 -6.04
N ASP A 339 -14.08 -13.62 -4.98
CA ASP A 339 -13.86 -12.18 -4.92
C ASP A 339 -12.39 -11.84 -5.04
N THR A 340 -11.50 -12.64 -4.45
CA THR A 340 -10.05 -12.53 -4.65
C THR A 340 -9.66 -12.57 -6.13
N VAL A 341 -10.26 -13.44 -6.94
CA VAL A 341 -10.03 -13.50 -8.39
C VAL A 341 -10.55 -12.24 -9.08
N ASN A 342 -11.74 -11.78 -8.69
CA ASN A 342 -12.36 -10.57 -9.22
C ASN A 342 -11.51 -9.33 -8.88
N PHE A 343 -11.03 -9.20 -7.65
CA PHE A 343 -10.15 -8.10 -7.23
C PHE A 343 -8.84 -8.09 -8.02
N ALA A 344 -8.21 -9.25 -8.18
CA ALA A 344 -6.99 -9.37 -8.98
C ALA A 344 -7.23 -9.00 -10.46
N ALA A 345 -8.40 -9.37 -11.01
CA ALA A 345 -8.78 -9.01 -12.37
C ALA A 345 -9.02 -7.50 -12.53
N PHE A 346 -9.75 -6.89 -11.59
CA PHE A 346 -9.94 -5.43 -11.55
C PHE A 346 -8.60 -4.70 -11.52
N ILE A 347 -7.74 -5.02 -10.55
CA ILE A 347 -6.42 -4.37 -10.40
C ILE A 347 -5.56 -4.55 -11.64
N ARG A 348 -5.58 -5.75 -12.25
CA ARG A 348 -4.79 -6.06 -13.45
C ARG A 348 -5.23 -5.22 -14.65
N MET A 349 -6.53 -5.01 -14.82
CA MET A 349 -7.09 -4.26 -15.93
C MET A 349 -7.15 -2.75 -15.68
N LEU A 350 -6.89 -2.29 -14.47
CA LEU A 350 -6.92 -0.88 -14.10
C LEU A 350 -5.75 -0.12 -14.74
N ALA A 351 -6.08 0.88 -15.59
CA ALA A 351 -5.09 1.61 -16.35
C ALA A 351 -4.16 2.50 -15.48
N PRO A 352 -2.93 2.75 -15.92
CA PRO A 352 -2.09 3.75 -15.29
C PRO A 352 -2.67 5.16 -15.47
N PRO A 353 -2.41 6.09 -14.53
CA PRO A 353 -2.82 7.47 -14.68
C PRO A 353 -2.17 8.14 -15.90
N VAL A 354 -2.92 8.99 -16.59
CA VAL A 354 -2.40 9.81 -17.68
C VAL A 354 -1.78 11.08 -17.10
N PRO A 355 -0.51 11.42 -17.41
CA PRO A 355 0.11 12.64 -16.92
C PRO A 355 -0.55 13.89 -17.53
N ALA A 356 -0.38 15.04 -16.87
CA ALA A 356 -0.84 16.31 -17.43
C ALA A 356 -0.03 16.69 -18.68
N THR A 357 -0.59 17.54 -19.51
CA THR A 357 0.19 18.21 -20.59
C THR A 357 1.33 19.00 -19.96
N ILE A 358 2.54 18.71 -20.38
CA ILE A 358 3.76 19.26 -19.77
C ILE A 358 3.97 20.72 -20.22
N THR A 359 4.16 21.63 -19.27
CA THR A 359 4.59 23.00 -19.47
C THR A 359 6.12 23.09 -19.64
N ALA A 360 6.62 24.26 -20.07
CA ALA A 360 8.07 24.47 -20.17
C ALA A 360 8.79 24.35 -18.80
N SER A 361 8.15 24.77 -17.70
CA SER A 361 8.69 24.59 -16.35
C SER A 361 8.79 23.11 -15.99
N GLN A 362 7.74 22.34 -16.21
CA GLN A 362 7.68 20.90 -15.94
C GLN A 362 8.66 20.11 -16.80
N LEU A 363 8.89 20.53 -18.06
CA LEU A 363 9.92 19.92 -18.91
C LEU A 363 11.32 20.17 -18.32
N ARG A 364 11.62 21.39 -17.87
CA ARG A 364 12.87 21.65 -17.13
C ARG A 364 12.96 20.77 -15.87
N GLY A 365 11.86 20.65 -15.15
CA GLY A 365 11.77 19.78 -13.96
C GLY A 365 12.09 18.32 -14.26
N SER A 366 11.63 17.77 -15.37
CA SER A 366 11.95 16.39 -15.78
C SER A 366 13.44 16.19 -16.07
N HIS A 367 14.09 17.19 -16.67
CA HIS A 367 15.54 17.16 -16.86
C HIS A 367 16.29 17.25 -15.53
N LEU A 368 15.82 18.08 -14.61
CA LEU A 368 16.40 18.20 -13.25
C LEU A 368 16.22 16.92 -12.47
N PHE A 369 15.07 16.25 -12.55
CA PHE A 369 14.81 14.94 -11.95
C PHE A 369 15.87 13.91 -12.38
N THR A 370 16.24 13.94 -13.66
CA THR A 370 17.32 13.12 -14.21
C THR A 370 18.71 13.56 -13.71
N LEU A 371 18.97 14.86 -13.69
CA LEU A 371 20.27 15.43 -13.35
C LEU A 371 20.65 15.22 -11.88
N VAL A 372 19.72 15.43 -10.96
CA VAL A 372 19.98 15.23 -9.52
C VAL A 372 20.05 13.75 -9.15
N GLY A 373 19.44 12.87 -9.94
CA GLY A 373 19.57 11.42 -9.80
C GLY A 373 18.31 10.70 -9.29
N CYS A 374 17.16 11.36 -9.18
CA CYS A 374 15.90 10.73 -8.77
C CYS A 374 15.56 9.50 -9.62
N GLN A 375 15.82 9.57 -10.94
CA GLN A 375 15.60 8.46 -11.86
C GLN A 375 16.45 7.21 -11.59
N LEU A 376 17.43 7.26 -10.70
CA LEU A 376 18.27 6.10 -10.38
C LEU A 376 17.53 5.04 -9.54
N CYS A 377 16.48 5.44 -8.84
CA CYS A 377 15.47 4.59 -8.24
C CYS A 377 14.15 4.71 -9.02
N HIS A 378 13.73 5.92 -9.31
CA HIS A 378 12.48 6.19 -10.04
C HIS A 378 12.69 6.12 -11.57
N SER A 379 13.00 4.92 -12.08
CA SER A 379 13.20 4.65 -13.50
C SER A 379 12.00 5.08 -14.33
N ALA A 380 12.22 5.96 -15.31
CA ALA A 380 11.14 6.61 -16.03
C ALA A 380 10.33 5.66 -16.93
N SER A 381 10.95 4.56 -17.39
CA SER A 381 10.34 3.67 -18.38
C SER A 381 10.75 2.23 -18.17
N LEU A 382 9.77 1.34 -18.34
CA LEU A 382 9.95 -0.10 -18.39
C LEU A 382 9.12 -0.68 -19.55
N SER A 383 9.33 -1.97 -19.86
CA SER A 383 8.54 -2.67 -20.86
C SER A 383 8.08 -4.02 -20.33
N THR A 384 6.85 -4.38 -20.66
CA THR A 384 6.29 -5.68 -20.35
C THR A 384 6.85 -6.77 -21.28
N ALA A 385 6.76 -8.01 -20.85
CA ALA A 385 6.93 -9.18 -21.71
C ALA A 385 5.67 -9.43 -22.55
N LYS A 386 5.70 -10.52 -23.34
CA LYS A 386 4.49 -11.02 -23.99
C LYS A 386 3.47 -11.39 -22.90
N ALA A 387 2.28 -10.81 -22.98
CA ALA A 387 1.20 -10.99 -22.02
C ALA A 387 -0.02 -11.64 -22.67
N THR A 388 -0.90 -12.20 -21.85
CA THR A 388 -2.20 -12.75 -22.29
C THR A 388 -3.10 -11.64 -22.81
N PHE A 389 -3.05 -10.48 -22.18
CA PHE A 389 -3.81 -9.30 -22.64
C PHE A 389 -2.99 -8.54 -23.69
N PRO A 390 -3.49 -8.39 -24.91
CA PRO A 390 -2.75 -7.74 -26.00
C PRO A 390 -2.25 -6.33 -25.65
N ALA A 391 -3.09 -5.52 -25.00
CA ALA A 391 -2.73 -4.15 -24.57
C ALA A 391 -1.55 -4.10 -23.58
N MET A 392 -1.32 -5.18 -22.85
CA MET A 392 -0.21 -5.30 -21.89
C MET A 392 1.00 -6.05 -22.47
N SER A 393 0.91 -6.52 -23.73
CA SER A 393 1.93 -7.37 -24.34
C SER A 393 2.98 -6.54 -25.06
N ASN A 394 4.26 -6.64 -24.64
CA ASN A 394 5.36 -5.85 -25.17
C ASN A 394 5.11 -4.34 -25.13
N ALA A 395 4.35 -3.89 -24.15
CA ALA A 395 3.99 -2.49 -23.96
C ALA A 395 5.09 -1.74 -23.21
N THR A 396 5.42 -0.54 -23.66
CA THR A 396 6.26 0.39 -22.90
C THR A 396 5.38 1.25 -22.01
N TYR A 397 5.77 1.39 -20.74
CA TYR A 397 5.03 2.17 -19.76
C TYR A 397 5.97 2.99 -18.88
N HIS A 398 5.42 4.00 -18.17
CA HIS A 398 6.21 5.01 -17.47
C HIS A 398 5.87 5.04 -15.97
N PRO A 399 6.37 4.08 -15.18
CA PRO A 399 6.01 3.98 -13.77
C PRO A 399 6.76 4.98 -12.90
N TYR A 400 7.91 5.47 -13.33
CA TYR A 400 8.86 6.18 -12.48
C TYR A 400 9.18 5.35 -11.23
N SER A 401 9.60 4.11 -11.45
CA SER A 401 10.00 3.13 -10.42
C SER A 401 10.85 2.04 -11.04
N ASP A 402 11.85 1.56 -10.30
CA ASP A 402 12.63 0.36 -10.63
C ASP A 402 12.08 -0.90 -9.94
N PHE A 403 11.09 -0.74 -9.04
CA PHE A 403 10.51 -1.80 -8.20
C PHE A 403 11.51 -2.54 -7.31
N ALA A 404 12.73 -2.04 -7.18
CA ALA A 404 13.70 -2.53 -6.22
C ALA A 404 13.39 -2.01 -4.81
N ILE A 405 13.89 -2.69 -3.79
CA ILE A 405 13.90 -2.21 -2.40
C ILE A 405 15.21 -1.47 -2.15
N HIS A 406 15.11 -0.37 -1.43
CA HIS A 406 16.22 0.51 -1.09
C HIS A 406 16.22 0.83 0.40
N HIS A 407 17.40 0.96 1.00
CA HIS A 407 17.53 1.47 2.35
C HIS A 407 17.15 2.96 2.39
N MET A 408 16.09 3.28 3.12
CA MET A 408 15.60 4.64 3.31
C MET A 408 16.06 5.25 4.65
N GLY A 409 16.83 4.47 5.41
CA GLY A 409 17.43 4.89 6.66
C GLY A 409 16.47 5.00 7.83
N ALA A 410 17.03 5.31 9.00
CA ALA A 410 16.31 5.29 10.27
C ALA A 410 15.07 6.22 10.32
N GLY A 411 15.08 7.33 9.56
CA GLY A 411 13.97 8.29 9.54
C GLY A 411 12.70 7.78 8.87
N LEU A 412 12.83 6.80 7.98
CA LEU A 412 11.70 6.15 7.29
C LEU A 412 11.52 4.68 7.67
N ALA A 413 12.35 4.13 8.57
CA ALA A 413 12.21 2.76 9.03
C ALA A 413 10.84 2.54 9.70
N ASP A 414 10.17 1.45 9.34
CA ASP A 414 8.92 1.01 9.97
C ASP A 414 9.12 -0.11 11.01
N GLY A 415 10.37 -0.54 11.22
CA GLY A 415 10.70 -1.61 12.16
C GLY A 415 10.38 -3.03 11.68
N ILE A 416 9.79 -3.19 10.50
CA ILE A 416 9.20 -4.45 10.03
C ILE A 416 10.03 -5.04 8.89
N SER A 417 10.25 -6.35 8.92
CA SER A 417 10.87 -7.11 7.82
C SER A 417 9.84 -7.97 7.11
N GLN A 418 9.88 -7.99 5.76
CA GLN A 418 9.02 -8.86 4.95
C GLN A 418 9.83 -9.50 3.82
N GLY A 419 9.94 -10.82 3.81
CA GLY A 419 10.86 -11.54 2.94
C GLY A 419 12.31 -11.15 3.25
N VAL A 420 13.06 -10.69 2.25
CA VAL A 420 14.43 -10.19 2.45
C VAL A 420 14.48 -8.67 2.68
N ALA A 421 13.36 -7.97 2.58
CA ALA A 421 13.30 -6.54 2.85
C ALA A 421 13.40 -6.28 4.38
N GLY A 422 14.42 -5.53 4.79
CA GLY A 422 14.67 -5.16 6.18
C GLY A 422 13.79 -4.01 6.68
N PRO A 423 13.96 -3.63 7.96
CA PRO A 423 13.10 -2.63 8.62
C PRO A 423 13.08 -1.26 7.96
N ASP A 424 14.16 -0.85 7.33
CA ASP A 424 14.31 0.46 6.67
C ASP A 424 14.30 0.35 5.13
N GLU A 425 14.06 -0.84 4.58
CA GLU A 425 14.00 -1.05 3.14
C GLU A 425 12.57 -0.98 2.63
N PHE A 426 12.37 -0.19 1.57
CA PHE A 426 11.09 -0.02 0.90
C PHE A 426 11.24 -0.13 -0.62
N ARG A 427 10.21 -0.70 -1.24
CA ARG A 427 10.09 -0.71 -2.71
C ARG A 427 9.94 0.71 -3.22
N THR A 428 10.68 1.06 -4.26
CA THR A 428 10.46 2.32 -4.96
C THR A 428 9.00 2.41 -5.42
N ALA A 429 8.25 3.34 -4.84
CA ALA A 429 6.85 3.55 -5.20
C ALA A 429 6.75 4.17 -6.60
N PRO A 430 5.82 3.70 -7.47
CA PRO A 430 5.55 4.37 -8.73
C PRO A 430 5.12 5.81 -8.52
N LEU A 431 5.63 6.72 -9.35
CA LEU A 431 5.27 8.14 -9.28
C LEU A 431 4.18 8.54 -10.28
N TRP A 432 3.74 7.65 -11.17
CA TRP A 432 2.56 7.94 -11.99
C TRP A 432 1.37 8.27 -11.08
N GLY A 433 0.65 9.33 -11.43
CA GLY A 433 -0.46 9.83 -10.64
C GLY A 433 -0.07 10.50 -9.31
N VAL A 434 1.23 10.67 -9.00
CA VAL A 434 1.67 11.33 -7.77
C VAL A 434 1.13 12.76 -7.65
N GLY A 435 0.92 13.43 -8.79
CA GLY A 435 0.31 14.77 -8.82
C GLY A 435 -1.11 14.82 -8.30
N LYS A 436 -1.80 13.70 -8.25
CA LYS A 436 -3.16 13.56 -7.73
C LYS A 436 -3.21 13.07 -6.29
N ARG A 437 -2.10 12.59 -5.71
CA ARG A 437 -2.07 12.11 -4.31
C ARG A 437 -2.11 13.23 -3.31
N THR A 438 -2.80 12.98 -2.20
CA THR A 438 -2.81 13.86 -1.04
C THR A 438 -1.67 13.52 -0.08
N TYR A 439 -1.51 12.23 0.26
CA TYR A 439 -0.54 11.80 1.26
C TYR A 439 0.61 11.04 0.62
N PHE A 440 1.81 11.23 1.15
CA PHE A 440 3.06 10.69 0.64
C PHE A 440 3.80 9.85 1.66
N LEU A 441 4.74 9.05 1.16
CA LEU A 441 5.51 8.04 1.87
C LEU A 441 4.62 6.84 2.30
N HIS A 442 5.25 5.80 2.82
CA HIS A 442 4.54 4.56 3.16
C HIS A 442 3.50 4.74 4.26
N ASP A 443 3.71 5.69 5.15
CA ASP A 443 2.87 5.96 6.33
C ASP A 443 1.99 7.21 6.22
N GLY A 444 2.07 7.92 5.09
CA GLY A 444 1.26 9.12 4.87
C GLY A 444 1.62 10.30 5.77
N ARG A 445 2.86 10.34 6.28
CA ARG A 445 3.29 11.36 7.25
C ARG A 445 3.31 12.80 6.72
N THR A 446 3.15 13.01 5.43
CA THR A 446 3.12 14.34 4.84
C THR A 446 2.20 14.40 3.63
N ASP A 447 1.61 15.55 3.42
CA ASP A 447 0.81 15.95 2.26
C ASP A 447 1.59 16.89 1.30
N ASP A 448 2.84 17.20 1.62
CA ASP A 448 3.73 18.09 0.88
C ASP A 448 4.83 17.29 0.17
N ILE A 449 4.88 17.39 -1.17
CA ILE A 449 5.90 16.70 -2.00
C ILE A 449 7.32 17.15 -1.63
N THR A 450 7.52 18.41 -1.30
CA THR A 450 8.85 18.92 -0.95
C THR A 450 9.33 18.30 0.35
N ARG A 451 8.44 18.20 1.35
CA ARG A 451 8.72 17.47 2.59
C ARG A 451 8.97 15.99 2.34
N ALA A 452 8.19 15.38 1.43
CA ALA A 452 8.43 13.99 1.04
C ALA A 452 9.82 13.80 0.42
N ILE A 453 10.28 14.70 -0.46
CA ILE A 453 11.65 14.67 -1.00
C ILE A 453 12.68 14.78 0.14
N GLN A 454 12.50 15.71 1.07
CA GLN A 454 13.42 15.90 2.19
C GLN A 454 13.48 14.67 3.12
N ALA A 455 12.34 14.03 3.35
CA ALA A 455 12.24 12.83 4.18
C ALA A 455 13.02 11.62 3.62
N HIS A 456 13.36 11.63 2.34
CA HIS A 456 14.23 10.61 1.75
C HIS A 456 15.67 10.67 2.30
N ALA A 457 16.08 11.78 2.90
CA ALA A 457 17.40 11.90 3.53
C ALA A 457 17.36 11.47 5.00
N GLY A 458 18.39 10.77 5.43
CA GLY A 458 18.51 10.34 6.83
C GLY A 458 19.72 9.43 7.03
N ASN A 459 20.00 9.10 8.28
CA ASN A 459 21.10 8.19 8.61
C ASN A 459 20.84 6.81 7.99
N GLY A 460 21.75 6.34 7.14
CA GLY A 460 21.64 5.06 6.43
C GLY A 460 20.85 5.12 5.11
N SER A 461 20.27 6.26 4.71
CA SER A 461 19.51 6.35 3.46
C SER A 461 20.40 6.36 2.21
N GLU A 462 20.05 5.53 1.24
CA GLU A 462 20.63 5.52 -0.11
C GLU A 462 20.33 6.82 -0.91
N ALA A 463 19.27 7.53 -0.55
CA ALA A 463 18.86 8.76 -1.24
C ALA A 463 19.63 10.02 -0.82
N ASN A 464 20.50 9.95 0.20
CA ASN A 464 21.24 11.10 0.74
C ASN A 464 21.98 11.92 -0.32
N GLY A 465 22.61 11.23 -1.27
CA GLY A 465 23.35 11.88 -2.37
C GLY A 465 22.43 12.69 -3.28
N VAL A 466 21.24 12.15 -3.57
CA VAL A 466 20.25 12.75 -4.45
C VAL A 466 19.58 13.96 -3.78
N VAL A 467 19.13 13.81 -2.52
CA VAL A 467 18.49 14.90 -1.77
C VAL A 467 19.47 16.06 -1.59
N ARG A 468 20.75 15.79 -1.31
CA ARG A 468 21.78 16.85 -1.25
C ARG A 468 21.89 17.62 -2.56
N ARG A 469 21.88 16.94 -3.72
CA ARG A 469 21.91 17.60 -5.02
C ARG A 469 20.64 18.42 -5.28
N PHE A 470 19.47 17.92 -4.90
CA PHE A 470 18.24 18.69 -4.95
C PHE A 470 18.33 19.98 -4.13
N ASN A 471 18.85 19.91 -2.90
CA ASN A 471 19.00 21.06 -2.02
C ASN A 471 20.04 22.09 -2.51
N GLN A 472 20.96 21.67 -3.38
CA GLN A 472 21.93 22.56 -4.03
C GLN A 472 21.38 23.29 -5.25
N LEU A 473 20.21 22.89 -5.76
CA LEU A 473 19.57 23.61 -6.87
C LEU A 473 19.08 24.99 -6.42
N PRO A 474 19.14 25.99 -7.30
CA PRO A 474 18.42 27.24 -7.08
C PRO A 474 16.91 26.98 -6.88
N THR A 475 16.27 27.80 -6.07
CA THR A 475 14.83 27.63 -5.70
C THR A 475 13.92 27.48 -6.92
N GLU A 476 14.14 28.26 -7.99
CA GLU A 476 13.36 28.14 -9.23
C GLU A 476 13.50 26.77 -9.90
N GLN A 477 14.70 26.16 -9.81
CA GLN A 477 14.92 24.83 -10.34
C GLN A 477 14.29 23.73 -9.45
N GLN A 478 14.38 23.91 -8.13
CA GLN A 478 13.64 23.03 -7.19
C GLN A 478 12.14 23.11 -7.49
N GLN A 479 11.58 24.31 -7.69
CA GLN A 479 10.18 24.50 -8.04
C GLN A 479 9.82 23.80 -9.34
N SER A 480 10.64 23.94 -10.39
CA SER A 480 10.42 23.26 -11.67
C SER A 480 10.36 21.72 -11.49
N LEU A 481 11.20 21.15 -10.61
CA LEU A 481 11.18 19.71 -10.30
C LEU A 481 9.90 19.33 -9.55
N VAL A 482 9.47 20.10 -8.57
CA VAL A 482 8.21 19.89 -7.84
C VAL A 482 7.01 19.98 -8.78
N ASP A 483 6.98 20.99 -9.67
CA ASP A 483 5.93 21.15 -10.67
C ASP A 483 5.87 19.95 -11.64
N PHE A 484 7.05 19.40 -12.00
CA PHE A 484 7.11 18.17 -12.80
C PHE A 484 6.47 16.98 -12.05
N LEU A 485 6.82 16.75 -10.79
CA LEU A 485 6.22 15.68 -10.00
C LEU A 485 4.70 15.82 -9.89
N ARG A 486 4.21 17.04 -9.71
CA ARG A 486 2.77 17.32 -9.70
C ARG A 486 2.10 17.18 -11.08
N SER A 487 2.86 17.06 -12.15
CA SER A 487 2.33 16.80 -13.50
C SER A 487 2.16 15.32 -13.82
N LEU A 488 2.79 14.43 -13.05
CA LEU A 488 2.75 12.97 -13.23
C LEU A 488 1.44 12.30 -12.80
#